data_57d5c81877dc94a9ad8fedca6822e644
#
_entry.id   57d5c81877dc94a9ad8fedca6822e644
#
_cell.length_a   1.000
_cell.length_b   1.000
_cell.length_c   1.000
_cell.angle_alpha   90.00
_cell.angle_beta   90.00
_cell.angle_gamma   90.00
#
_symmetry.space_group_name_H-M   'P 1'
#
loop_
_entity.id
_entity.type
_entity.pdbx_description
1 polymer ?
#
loop_
_entity_poly.entity_id
_entity_poly.type
_entity_poly.pdbx_seq_one_letter_code
_entity_poly.pdbx_strand_id
1 'polypeptide(L)'
;MMTLPRPRTVVIGALSFLIAVFSWLLRFNDPGGSFAGLTDDHFFYLVRGWQILFGDLPVRDFVDHGAPLVYYIGAAVQALFGRGTLSELAFCATALAVGAGATFWLSTVASGSILAGLAGVLIHVWLVPRFYNYPKILVYAAAIPLLWWFADRPTARSRSWLAVVTVIGFLFRHDHGVFVAVAMTVMLLFMADVPWKERLRHFALYAALVTVLLLPYFAFIQWNGGVVSYFRQASAWADHDRGRAPVVWPGLFENPDGVSEQAQHGSTIGRAVAVLRDNRVAWMYYFELLLPLFAIAVLSVSRDGFRPTWPRARAKLGMVAVLTLVLDAGFLRSPLEARLADTSVPLVILVAWLLVAVPCMFVQTSSWRDAVRPFRRPVGVASAAVVAAVAVLLTVFISHDLPRLLDKAAMLDRWGKSFERASIITERLREDWSLSSWAARADRPDLITLSLYVNACTSPSDRVLVQAYMPQVLAIARRAFAGGHADLRPGFFETEEAQRLTLSRLQRQSVPMILLDTDESLRNFGKSFPIVMEYIDQHYRLAATHMFDGRFGISLFVRRDREPDRTWQPLGWPCYGSGAQVRPNVEARRDG
;
A
#
# COMPACT_ATOMS: atom_id res chain seq x y z
N MET A 1 -25.64 -8.42 -14.64
CA MET A 1 -25.06 -7.14 -15.04
C MET A 1 -26.19 -6.18 -15.32
N MET A 2 -26.28 -5.07 -14.60
CA MET A 2 -27.31 -4.06 -14.87
C MET A 2 -27.19 -3.62 -16.32
N THR A 3 -28.21 -3.83 -17.12
CA THR A 3 -28.33 -3.17 -18.41
C THR A 3 -28.76 -1.71 -18.17
N LEU A 4 -27.79 -0.87 -17.80
CA LEU A 4 -27.99 0.57 -17.88
C LEU A 4 -28.32 0.91 -19.34
N PRO A 5 -29.19 1.87 -19.60
CA PRO A 5 -29.39 2.36 -20.97
C PRO A 5 -28.02 2.65 -21.60
N ARG A 6 -27.76 2.17 -22.81
CA ARG A 6 -26.48 2.30 -23.51
C ARG A 6 -25.80 3.67 -23.36
N PRO A 7 -26.52 4.83 -23.53
CA PRO A 7 -25.88 6.14 -23.40
C PRO A 7 -25.34 6.40 -21.97
N ARG A 8 -26.03 5.93 -20.93
CA ARG A 8 -25.57 6.10 -19.53
C ARG A 8 -24.33 5.27 -19.22
N THR A 9 -24.23 4.07 -19.75
CA THR A 9 -23.03 3.22 -19.58
C THR A 9 -21.81 3.86 -20.25
N VAL A 10 -21.98 4.46 -21.44
CA VAL A 10 -20.92 5.17 -22.14
C VAL A 10 -20.43 6.38 -21.33
N VAL A 11 -21.36 7.19 -20.80
CA VAL A 11 -21.01 8.36 -19.98
C VAL A 11 -20.25 7.95 -18.72
N ILE A 12 -20.71 6.93 -18.00
CA ILE A 12 -20.01 6.44 -16.80
C ILE A 12 -18.62 5.90 -17.17
N GLY A 13 -18.49 5.16 -18.26
CA GLY A 13 -17.21 4.67 -18.76
C GLY A 13 -16.23 5.79 -19.11
N ALA A 14 -16.70 6.82 -19.83
CA ALA A 14 -15.91 7.99 -20.16
C ALA A 14 -15.46 8.77 -18.91
N LEU A 15 -16.35 8.98 -17.95
CA LEU A 15 -16.00 9.61 -16.68
C LEU A 15 -15.03 8.77 -15.86
N SER A 16 -15.18 7.45 -15.82
CA SER A 16 -14.22 6.54 -15.16
C SER A 16 -12.82 6.69 -15.76
N PHE A 17 -12.74 6.76 -17.08
CA PHE A 17 -11.47 6.98 -17.78
C PHE A 17 -10.88 8.36 -17.46
N LEU A 18 -11.67 9.42 -17.50
CA LEU A 18 -11.21 10.78 -17.17
C LEU A 18 -10.72 10.88 -15.73
N ILE A 19 -11.41 10.22 -14.78
CA ILE A 19 -10.98 10.15 -13.39
C ILE A 19 -9.66 9.37 -13.25
N ALA A 20 -9.50 8.27 -13.99
CA ALA A 20 -8.24 7.55 -14.01
C ALA A 20 -7.10 8.42 -14.54
N VAL A 21 -7.30 9.14 -15.66
CA VAL A 21 -6.30 10.08 -16.21
C VAL A 21 -5.98 11.18 -15.21
N PHE A 22 -6.99 11.80 -14.59
CA PHE A 22 -6.79 12.82 -13.57
C PHE A 22 -5.99 12.28 -12.37
N SER A 23 -6.37 11.12 -11.84
CA SER A 23 -5.67 10.48 -10.73
C SER A 23 -4.24 10.12 -11.09
N TRP A 24 -4.00 9.69 -12.34
CA TRP A 24 -2.66 9.37 -12.83
C TRP A 24 -1.78 10.63 -12.87
N LEU A 25 -2.25 11.70 -13.50
CA LEU A 25 -1.53 12.98 -13.60
C LEU A 25 -1.23 13.55 -12.20
N LEU A 26 -2.22 13.55 -11.31
CA LEU A 26 -2.05 14.04 -9.94
C LEU A 26 -0.92 13.31 -9.22
N ARG A 27 -0.87 11.99 -9.32
CA ARG A 27 0.13 11.17 -8.65
C ARG A 27 1.48 11.18 -9.32
N PHE A 28 1.52 11.12 -10.62
CA PHE A 28 2.76 11.12 -11.37
C PHE A 28 3.48 12.47 -11.27
N ASN A 29 2.73 13.58 -11.24
CA ASN A 29 3.28 14.93 -11.15
C ASN A 29 3.66 15.36 -9.74
N ASP A 30 3.01 14.79 -8.71
CA ASP A 30 3.43 14.93 -7.31
C ASP A 30 3.65 13.54 -6.71
N PRO A 31 4.77 12.90 -7.02
CA PRO A 31 5.08 11.62 -6.44
C PRO A 31 5.26 11.66 -4.90
N GLY A 32 5.43 12.84 -4.30
CA GLY A 32 5.57 13.05 -2.85
C GLY A 32 6.84 12.43 -2.26
N GLY A 33 7.47 13.09 -1.30
CA GLY A 33 8.57 12.53 -0.51
C GLY A 33 9.92 12.45 -1.21
N SER A 34 10.89 11.92 -0.48
CA SER A 34 12.25 11.65 -0.93
C SER A 34 12.27 10.56 -2.00
N PHE A 35 13.23 10.58 -2.90
CA PHE A 35 13.37 9.59 -3.98
C PHE A 35 12.15 9.49 -4.92
N ALA A 36 11.64 10.62 -5.39
CA ALA A 36 10.51 10.69 -6.32
C ALA A 36 9.23 9.99 -5.81
N GLY A 37 8.95 10.10 -4.51
CA GLY A 37 7.72 9.59 -3.88
C GLY A 37 7.75 8.13 -3.50
N LEU A 38 8.87 7.47 -3.63
CA LEU A 38 9.05 6.13 -3.15
C LEU A 38 9.50 6.16 -1.68
N THR A 39 8.70 5.57 -0.80
CA THR A 39 9.04 5.39 0.63
C THR A 39 9.93 4.17 0.85
N ASP A 40 10.47 4.04 2.04
CA ASP A 40 11.29 2.89 2.45
C ASP A 40 10.59 1.54 2.18
N ASP A 41 9.29 1.45 2.50
CA ASP A 41 8.48 0.26 2.23
C ASP A 41 8.37 -0.06 0.74
N HIS A 42 8.35 0.97 -0.12
CA HIS A 42 8.30 0.77 -1.56
C HIS A 42 9.59 0.13 -2.07
N PHE A 43 10.74 0.66 -1.63
CA PHE A 43 12.05 0.08 -1.96
C PHE A 43 12.20 -1.34 -1.45
N PHE A 44 11.60 -1.67 -0.32
CA PHE A 44 11.57 -3.02 0.22
C PHE A 44 10.89 -4.03 -0.74
N TYR A 45 9.82 -3.65 -1.43
CA TYR A 45 9.20 -4.47 -2.46
C TYR A 45 10.03 -4.47 -3.76
N LEU A 46 10.54 -3.32 -4.17
CA LEU A 46 11.32 -3.15 -5.39
C LEU A 46 12.58 -4.02 -5.38
N VAL A 47 13.37 -4.02 -4.30
CA VAL A 47 14.60 -4.83 -4.21
C VAL A 47 14.31 -6.33 -4.21
N ARG A 48 13.15 -6.78 -3.74
CA ARG A 48 12.72 -8.18 -3.85
C ARG A 48 12.33 -8.55 -5.28
N GLY A 49 11.69 -7.65 -6.01
CA GLY A 49 11.47 -7.81 -7.44
C GLY A 49 12.82 -7.94 -8.20
N TRP A 50 13.79 -7.08 -7.86
CA TRP A 50 15.12 -7.18 -8.44
C TRP A 50 15.87 -8.45 -8.05
N GLN A 51 15.67 -8.95 -6.82
CA GLN A 51 16.24 -10.21 -6.36
C GLN A 51 15.82 -11.38 -7.28
N ILE A 52 14.57 -11.38 -7.75
CA ILE A 52 14.10 -12.34 -8.76
C ILE A 52 14.88 -12.19 -10.08
N LEU A 53 15.15 -10.95 -10.50
CA LEU A 53 15.95 -10.70 -11.71
C LEU A 53 17.44 -11.07 -11.57
N PHE A 54 17.92 -11.26 -10.34
CA PHE A 54 19.23 -11.86 -10.05
C PHE A 54 19.20 -13.41 -10.01
N GLY A 55 18.03 -14.04 -10.24
CA GLY A 55 17.85 -15.48 -10.28
C GLY A 55 17.38 -16.14 -8.99
N ASP A 56 17.09 -15.36 -7.95
CA ASP A 56 16.61 -15.87 -6.67
C ASP A 56 15.08 -15.99 -6.65
N LEU A 57 14.57 -16.94 -5.87
CA LEU A 57 13.13 -17.16 -5.71
C LEU A 57 12.68 -16.88 -4.26
N PRO A 58 11.52 -16.24 -4.09
CA PRO A 58 10.92 -16.07 -2.76
C PRO A 58 10.78 -17.42 -2.06
N VAL A 59 10.87 -17.44 -0.74
CA VAL A 59 10.86 -18.63 0.13
C VAL A 59 12.14 -19.48 0.01
N ARG A 60 12.56 -19.83 -1.20
CA ARG A 60 13.77 -20.66 -1.41
C ARG A 60 15.05 -19.90 -1.06
N ASP A 61 15.27 -18.77 -1.70
CA ASP A 61 16.55 -18.04 -1.62
C ASP A 61 16.46 -16.80 -0.73
N PHE A 62 15.26 -16.25 -0.57
CA PHE A 62 15.03 -15.11 0.32
C PHE A 62 13.67 -15.18 1.02
N VAL A 63 13.57 -14.43 2.11
CA VAL A 63 12.37 -14.38 2.94
C VAL A 63 11.22 -13.70 2.19
N ASP A 64 10.09 -14.41 2.10
CA ASP A 64 8.81 -13.89 1.65
C ASP A 64 7.96 -13.44 2.85
N HIS A 65 7.53 -12.18 2.84
CA HIS A 65 6.63 -11.62 3.85
C HIS A 65 5.14 -11.79 3.49
N GLY A 66 4.82 -12.80 2.69
CA GLY A 66 3.45 -13.10 2.29
C GLY A 66 2.90 -12.26 1.13
N ALA A 67 3.79 -11.78 0.25
CA ALA A 67 3.42 -10.95 -0.89
C ALA A 67 4.14 -11.36 -2.20
N PRO A 68 4.23 -12.65 -2.54
CA PRO A 68 5.08 -13.12 -3.64
C PRO A 68 4.70 -12.50 -4.98
N LEU A 69 3.42 -12.29 -5.26
CA LEU A 69 2.97 -11.74 -6.55
C LEU A 69 3.42 -10.29 -6.77
N VAL A 70 3.56 -9.51 -5.69
CA VAL A 70 4.11 -8.14 -5.78
C VAL A 70 5.53 -8.18 -6.32
N TYR A 71 6.36 -9.11 -5.84
CA TYR A 71 7.76 -9.25 -6.28
C TYR A 71 7.84 -9.70 -7.74
N TYR A 72 7.02 -10.69 -8.16
CA TYR A 72 7.00 -11.16 -9.54
C TYR A 72 6.49 -10.11 -10.52
N ILE A 73 5.46 -9.35 -10.14
CA ILE A 73 4.96 -8.25 -10.98
C ILE A 73 6.00 -7.14 -11.06
N GLY A 74 6.61 -6.74 -9.93
CA GLY A 74 7.72 -5.78 -9.93
C GLY A 74 8.86 -6.25 -10.82
N ALA A 75 9.29 -7.52 -10.71
CA ALA A 75 10.31 -8.10 -11.59
C ALA A 75 9.92 -8.03 -13.08
N ALA A 76 8.67 -8.39 -13.42
CA ALA A 76 8.18 -8.34 -14.80
C ALA A 76 8.16 -6.92 -15.36
N VAL A 77 7.67 -5.94 -14.57
CA VAL A 77 7.66 -4.52 -14.94
C VAL A 77 9.09 -4.03 -15.21
N GLN A 78 10.02 -4.35 -14.31
CA GLN A 78 11.42 -3.94 -14.44
C GLN A 78 12.13 -4.65 -15.59
N ALA A 79 11.76 -5.89 -15.91
CA ALA A 79 12.31 -6.62 -17.05
C ALA A 79 11.82 -6.05 -18.39
N LEU A 80 10.53 -5.68 -18.46
CA LEU A 80 9.89 -5.22 -19.70
C LEU A 80 10.17 -3.74 -20.01
N PHE A 81 10.21 -2.90 -19.00
CA PHE A 81 10.29 -1.44 -19.18
C PHE A 81 11.62 -0.83 -18.72
N GLY A 82 12.55 -1.68 -18.29
CA GLY A 82 13.88 -1.28 -17.81
C GLY A 82 13.93 -1.12 -16.28
N ARG A 83 15.11 -1.45 -15.73
CA ARG A 83 15.37 -1.36 -14.29
C ARG A 83 15.51 0.09 -13.86
N GLY A 84 14.51 0.62 -13.16
CA GLY A 84 14.54 1.99 -12.68
C GLY A 84 13.27 2.40 -11.95
N THR A 85 13.34 3.54 -11.30
CA THR A 85 12.20 4.11 -10.56
C THR A 85 11.11 4.63 -11.48
N LEU A 86 11.43 5.03 -12.71
CA LEU A 86 10.42 5.46 -13.67
C LEU A 86 9.42 4.34 -13.99
N SER A 87 9.93 3.15 -14.31
CA SER A 87 9.09 1.99 -14.61
C SER A 87 8.18 1.64 -13.43
N GLU A 88 8.73 1.66 -12.23
CA GLU A 88 8.00 1.39 -10.99
C GLU A 88 6.94 2.45 -10.71
N LEU A 89 7.31 3.73 -10.76
CA LEU A 89 6.38 4.83 -10.51
C LEU A 89 5.24 4.86 -11.53
N ALA A 90 5.56 4.72 -12.83
CA ALA A 90 4.57 4.72 -13.89
C ALA A 90 3.59 3.55 -13.76
N PHE A 91 4.10 2.36 -13.43
CA PHE A 91 3.27 1.18 -13.19
C PHE A 91 2.34 1.38 -12.00
N CYS A 92 2.86 1.76 -10.83
CA CYS A 92 2.07 1.94 -9.62
C CYS A 92 1.04 3.08 -9.78
N ALA A 93 1.42 4.20 -10.41
CA ALA A 93 0.50 5.28 -10.72
C ALA A 93 -0.64 4.82 -11.63
N THR A 94 -0.33 4.00 -12.66
CA THR A 94 -1.33 3.44 -13.57
C THR A 94 -2.27 2.48 -12.83
N ALA A 95 -1.74 1.60 -12.00
CA ALA A 95 -2.52 0.65 -11.21
C ALA A 95 -3.50 1.38 -10.26
N LEU A 96 -3.02 2.41 -9.56
CA LEU A 96 -3.86 3.24 -8.67
C LEU A 96 -4.90 4.06 -9.45
N ALA A 97 -4.54 4.57 -10.63
CA ALA A 97 -5.45 5.30 -11.50
C ALA A 97 -6.59 4.42 -12.02
N VAL A 98 -6.28 3.20 -12.45
CA VAL A 98 -7.29 2.19 -12.84
C VAL A 98 -8.20 1.89 -11.65
N GLY A 99 -7.62 1.74 -10.45
CA GLY A 99 -8.36 1.55 -9.21
C GLY A 99 -9.32 2.70 -8.91
N ALA A 100 -8.90 3.95 -9.07
CA ALA A 100 -9.75 5.13 -8.88
C ALA A 100 -10.92 5.17 -9.88
N GLY A 101 -10.65 4.92 -11.17
CA GLY A 101 -11.71 4.83 -12.19
C GLY A 101 -12.72 3.72 -11.90
N ALA A 102 -12.24 2.53 -11.49
CA ALA A 102 -13.10 1.41 -11.10
C ALA A 102 -13.92 1.74 -9.84
N THR A 103 -13.31 2.40 -8.84
CA THR A 103 -13.99 2.83 -7.61
C THR A 103 -15.12 3.82 -7.91
N PHE A 104 -14.89 4.78 -8.79
CA PHE A 104 -15.96 5.68 -9.27
C PHE A 104 -17.09 4.91 -9.93
N TRP A 105 -16.76 3.97 -10.83
CA TRP A 105 -17.77 3.14 -11.50
C TRP A 105 -18.61 2.35 -10.50
N LEU A 106 -17.97 1.68 -9.54
CA LEU A 106 -18.63 0.90 -8.48
C LEU A 106 -19.53 1.77 -7.61
N SER A 107 -19.04 2.92 -7.19
CA SER A 107 -19.77 3.89 -6.37
C SER A 107 -21.01 4.43 -7.10
N THR A 108 -20.87 4.72 -8.40
CA THR A 108 -21.98 5.16 -9.26
C THR A 108 -23.01 4.05 -9.45
N VAL A 109 -22.57 2.80 -9.63
CA VAL A 109 -23.48 1.64 -9.75
C VAL A 109 -24.21 1.40 -8.43
N ALA A 110 -23.52 1.44 -7.29
CA ALA A 110 -24.12 1.22 -5.98
C ALA A 110 -25.15 2.30 -5.60
N SER A 111 -24.82 3.56 -5.83
CA SER A 111 -25.69 4.69 -5.51
C SER A 111 -26.77 4.95 -6.57
N GLY A 112 -26.49 4.64 -7.84
CA GLY A 112 -27.28 5.04 -9.00
C GLY A 112 -27.19 6.54 -9.34
N SER A 113 -26.23 7.24 -8.76
CA SER A 113 -25.99 8.67 -8.93
C SER A 113 -24.54 8.94 -9.33
N ILE A 114 -24.35 9.64 -10.45
CA ILE A 114 -23.02 10.07 -10.90
C ILE A 114 -22.42 11.05 -9.88
N LEU A 115 -23.22 11.97 -9.33
CA LEU A 115 -22.76 12.93 -8.35
C LEU A 115 -22.30 12.28 -7.04
N ALA A 116 -23.06 11.28 -6.55
CA ALA A 116 -22.64 10.51 -5.38
C ALA A 116 -21.37 9.69 -5.65
N GLY A 117 -21.23 9.14 -6.86
CA GLY A 117 -20.01 8.47 -7.29
C GLY A 117 -18.80 9.41 -7.33
N LEU A 118 -18.99 10.64 -7.84
CA LEU A 118 -17.96 11.68 -7.83
C LEU A 118 -17.56 12.06 -6.41
N ALA A 119 -18.54 12.30 -5.51
CA ALA A 119 -18.25 12.60 -4.11
C ALA A 119 -17.44 11.49 -3.43
N GLY A 120 -17.80 10.22 -3.67
CA GLY A 120 -17.06 9.08 -3.15
C GLY A 120 -15.61 9.03 -3.68
N VAL A 121 -15.42 9.15 -4.99
CA VAL A 121 -14.06 9.05 -5.56
C VAL A 121 -13.17 10.25 -5.18
N LEU A 122 -13.73 11.41 -4.89
CA LEU A 122 -12.96 12.54 -4.35
C LEU A 122 -12.34 12.18 -2.99
N ILE A 123 -13.07 11.47 -2.13
CA ILE A 123 -12.53 10.94 -0.86
C ILE A 123 -11.39 9.95 -1.15
N HIS A 124 -11.56 9.03 -2.10
CA HIS A 124 -10.52 8.07 -2.48
C HIS A 124 -9.24 8.77 -2.98
N VAL A 125 -9.38 9.80 -3.81
CA VAL A 125 -8.24 10.61 -4.30
C VAL A 125 -7.58 11.37 -3.16
N TRP A 126 -8.36 11.94 -2.24
CA TRP A 126 -7.86 12.68 -1.08
C TRP A 126 -7.04 11.82 -0.11
N LEU A 127 -7.46 10.58 0.14
CA LEU A 127 -6.75 9.66 1.03
C LEU A 127 -5.37 9.25 0.52
N VAL A 128 -5.06 9.53 -0.74
CA VAL A 128 -3.75 9.35 -1.37
C VAL A 128 -3.10 7.99 -1.03
N PRO A 129 -3.66 6.85 -1.51
CA PRO A 129 -3.06 5.54 -1.27
C PRO A 129 -1.57 5.53 -1.67
N ARG A 130 -0.70 4.98 -0.83
CA ARG A 130 0.74 4.87 -1.14
C ARG A 130 0.95 4.01 -2.39
N PHE A 131 1.98 4.29 -3.17
CA PHE A 131 2.26 3.57 -4.43
C PHE A 131 2.34 2.06 -4.24
N TYR A 132 3.05 1.57 -3.24
CA TYR A 132 3.18 0.14 -2.97
C TYR A 132 1.88 -0.53 -2.47
N ASN A 133 0.85 0.26 -2.13
CA ASN A 133 -0.47 -0.24 -1.74
C ASN A 133 -1.42 -0.45 -2.94
N TYR A 134 -0.95 -0.29 -4.19
CA TYR A 134 -1.75 -0.55 -5.38
C TYR A 134 -2.47 -1.92 -5.36
N PRO A 135 -1.90 -3.01 -4.81
CA PRO A 135 -2.60 -4.29 -4.75
C PRO A 135 -3.89 -4.23 -3.93
N LYS A 136 -3.90 -3.48 -2.81
CA LYS A 136 -5.08 -3.31 -1.95
C LYS A 136 -6.23 -2.66 -2.72
N ILE A 137 -5.90 -1.66 -3.52
CA ILE A 137 -6.90 -0.94 -4.34
C ILE A 137 -7.41 -1.84 -5.47
N LEU A 138 -6.51 -2.47 -6.24
CA LEU A 138 -6.88 -3.28 -7.40
C LEU A 138 -7.65 -4.55 -7.01
N VAL A 139 -7.23 -5.25 -5.95
CA VAL A 139 -7.88 -6.50 -5.51
C VAL A 139 -9.34 -6.23 -5.16
N TYR A 140 -9.63 -5.19 -4.37
CA TYR A 140 -11.02 -4.91 -3.99
C TYR A 140 -11.83 -4.27 -5.11
N ALA A 141 -11.22 -3.43 -5.94
CA ALA A 141 -11.86 -2.90 -7.14
C ALA A 141 -12.25 -4.01 -8.15
N ALA A 142 -11.48 -5.11 -8.20
CA ALA A 142 -11.79 -6.28 -9.02
C ALA A 142 -12.73 -7.28 -8.33
N ALA A 143 -12.55 -7.53 -7.02
CA ALA A 143 -13.32 -8.53 -6.29
C ALA A 143 -14.79 -8.12 -6.11
N ILE A 144 -15.07 -6.86 -5.78
CA ILE A 144 -16.44 -6.39 -5.53
C ILE A 144 -17.36 -6.59 -6.75
N PRO A 145 -17.02 -6.18 -7.98
CA PRO A 145 -17.89 -6.43 -9.14
C PRO A 145 -18.04 -7.92 -9.47
N LEU A 146 -17.04 -8.76 -9.20
CA LEU A 146 -17.14 -10.20 -9.38
C LEU A 146 -18.07 -10.84 -8.35
N LEU A 147 -18.01 -10.38 -7.08
CA LEU A 147 -18.96 -10.77 -6.03
C LEU A 147 -20.39 -10.35 -6.41
N TRP A 148 -20.60 -9.13 -6.91
CA TRP A 148 -21.90 -8.66 -7.37
C TRP A 148 -22.39 -9.47 -8.58
N TRP A 149 -21.51 -9.78 -9.53
CA TRP A 149 -21.84 -10.63 -10.66
C TRP A 149 -22.25 -12.04 -10.22
N PHE A 150 -21.50 -12.63 -9.27
CA PHE A 150 -21.87 -13.91 -8.69
C PHE A 150 -23.21 -13.82 -7.95
N ALA A 151 -23.45 -12.76 -7.18
CA ALA A 151 -24.74 -12.55 -6.52
C ALA A 151 -25.90 -12.50 -7.52
N ASP A 152 -25.74 -11.84 -8.67
CA ASP A 152 -26.78 -11.78 -9.70
C ASP A 152 -26.96 -13.10 -10.45
N ARG A 153 -25.87 -13.78 -10.75
CA ARG A 153 -25.83 -15.00 -11.57
C ARG A 153 -24.82 -15.99 -10.97
N PRO A 154 -25.24 -16.85 -10.03
CA PRO A 154 -24.35 -17.80 -9.36
C PRO A 154 -24.04 -18.99 -10.28
N THR A 155 -23.28 -18.74 -11.35
CA THR A 155 -22.83 -19.72 -12.34
C THR A 155 -21.43 -20.26 -12.02
N ALA A 156 -21.04 -21.36 -12.67
CA ALA A 156 -19.67 -21.86 -12.60
C ALA A 156 -18.66 -20.79 -13.06
N ARG A 157 -18.96 -20.05 -14.12
CA ARG A 157 -18.10 -19.01 -14.68
C ARG A 157 -17.87 -17.85 -13.69
N SER A 158 -18.93 -17.30 -13.08
CA SER A 158 -18.78 -16.21 -12.10
C SER A 158 -18.01 -16.68 -10.85
N ARG A 159 -18.25 -17.91 -10.41
CA ARG A 159 -17.51 -18.54 -9.30
C ARG A 159 -16.03 -18.74 -9.63
N SER A 160 -15.70 -19.21 -10.84
CA SER A 160 -14.30 -19.40 -11.25
C SER A 160 -13.53 -18.08 -11.27
N TRP A 161 -14.08 -17.01 -11.85
CA TRP A 161 -13.44 -15.71 -11.82
C TRP A 161 -13.27 -15.16 -10.40
N LEU A 162 -14.25 -15.39 -9.53
CA LEU A 162 -14.15 -15.00 -8.14
C LEU A 162 -13.04 -15.79 -7.40
N ALA A 163 -12.93 -17.10 -7.64
CA ALA A 163 -11.84 -17.90 -7.10
C ALA A 163 -10.47 -17.41 -7.61
N VAL A 164 -10.35 -17.09 -8.89
CA VAL A 164 -9.11 -16.54 -9.48
C VAL A 164 -8.73 -15.22 -8.80
N VAL A 165 -9.67 -14.27 -8.64
CA VAL A 165 -9.34 -12.99 -7.98
C VAL A 165 -9.01 -13.17 -6.50
N THR A 166 -9.60 -14.15 -5.83
CA THR A 166 -9.26 -14.51 -4.44
C THR A 166 -7.83 -15.02 -4.34
N VAL A 167 -7.43 -15.91 -5.25
CA VAL A 167 -6.06 -16.43 -5.33
C VAL A 167 -5.07 -15.32 -5.66
N ILE A 168 -5.37 -14.46 -6.62
CA ILE A 168 -4.57 -13.27 -6.93
C ILE A 168 -4.43 -12.38 -5.68
N GLY A 169 -5.53 -12.11 -4.98
CA GLY A 169 -5.50 -11.36 -3.72
C GLY A 169 -4.61 -12.02 -2.68
N PHE A 170 -4.72 -13.34 -2.51
CA PHE A 170 -3.89 -14.10 -1.59
C PHE A 170 -2.40 -14.04 -1.94
N LEU A 171 -2.05 -14.12 -3.21
CA LEU A 171 -0.66 -14.03 -3.66
C LEU A 171 -0.12 -12.59 -3.63
N PHE A 172 -0.99 -11.59 -3.75
CA PHE A 172 -0.59 -10.19 -3.51
C PHE A 172 -0.27 -9.91 -2.04
N ARG A 173 -1.08 -10.43 -1.15
CA ARG A 173 -0.86 -10.53 0.29
C ARG A 173 -1.89 -11.47 0.88
N HIS A 174 -1.46 -12.42 1.68
CA HIS A 174 -2.30 -13.54 2.14
C HIS A 174 -3.63 -13.09 2.75
N ASP A 175 -3.64 -12.02 3.52
CA ASP A 175 -4.85 -11.48 4.15
C ASP A 175 -5.88 -10.97 3.12
N HIS A 176 -5.46 -10.42 1.97
CA HIS A 176 -6.42 -9.93 0.97
C HIS A 176 -7.25 -11.08 0.38
N GLY A 177 -6.63 -12.24 0.12
CA GLY A 177 -7.39 -13.43 -0.31
C GLY A 177 -8.38 -13.89 0.76
N VAL A 178 -7.96 -13.89 2.03
CA VAL A 178 -8.84 -14.24 3.15
C VAL A 178 -10.01 -13.25 3.25
N PHE A 179 -9.77 -11.95 3.11
CA PHE A 179 -10.82 -10.94 3.19
C PHE A 179 -11.83 -11.06 2.02
N VAL A 180 -11.38 -11.40 0.82
CA VAL A 180 -12.28 -11.68 -0.31
C VAL A 180 -13.10 -12.96 -0.04
N ALA A 181 -12.50 -13.99 0.55
CA ALA A 181 -13.21 -15.22 0.92
C ALA A 181 -14.25 -14.96 2.03
N VAL A 182 -13.94 -14.14 3.02
CA VAL A 182 -14.91 -13.66 4.02
C VAL A 182 -16.04 -12.91 3.36
N ALA A 183 -15.75 -11.98 2.44
CA ALA A 183 -16.76 -11.24 1.70
C ALA A 183 -17.69 -12.17 0.89
N MET A 184 -17.16 -13.22 0.25
CA MET A 184 -17.95 -14.25 -0.43
C MET A 184 -18.87 -14.99 0.54
N THR A 185 -18.35 -15.39 1.70
CA THR A 185 -19.13 -16.09 2.73
C THR A 185 -20.29 -15.24 3.23
N VAL A 186 -20.01 -13.98 3.57
CA VAL A 186 -21.01 -13.01 4.02
C VAL A 186 -22.07 -12.77 2.95
N MET A 187 -21.67 -12.60 1.70
CA MET A 187 -22.61 -12.44 0.61
C MET A 187 -23.57 -13.63 0.50
N LEU A 188 -23.07 -14.86 0.60
CA LEU A 188 -23.92 -16.06 0.59
C LEU A 188 -24.89 -16.11 1.78
N LEU A 189 -24.48 -15.64 2.95
CA LEU A 189 -25.36 -15.55 4.13
C LEU A 189 -26.50 -14.55 3.90
N PHE A 190 -26.23 -13.42 3.25
CA PHE A 190 -27.24 -12.41 2.92
C PHE A 190 -28.14 -12.75 1.72
N MET A 191 -27.81 -13.79 0.93
CA MET A 191 -28.64 -14.28 -0.18
C MET A 191 -29.79 -15.17 0.34
N ALA A 192 -30.72 -14.57 1.10
CA ALA A 192 -31.81 -15.31 1.76
C ALA A 192 -32.80 -15.98 0.80
N ASP A 193 -32.85 -15.53 -0.45
CA ASP A 193 -33.64 -16.09 -1.54
C ASP A 193 -33.07 -17.40 -2.11
N VAL A 194 -31.83 -17.76 -1.77
CA VAL A 194 -31.18 -19.01 -2.19
C VAL A 194 -31.28 -20.04 -1.04
N PRO A 195 -31.74 -21.28 -1.30
CA PRO A 195 -31.79 -22.32 -0.28
C PRO A 195 -30.43 -22.57 0.37
N TRP A 196 -30.42 -22.88 1.70
CA TRP A 196 -29.18 -23.09 2.45
C TRP A 196 -28.27 -24.16 1.83
N LYS A 197 -28.84 -25.27 1.37
CA LYS A 197 -28.07 -26.34 0.73
C LYS A 197 -27.33 -25.86 -0.51
N GLU A 198 -27.95 -25.01 -1.31
CA GLU A 198 -27.32 -24.43 -2.51
C GLU A 198 -26.23 -23.42 -2.13
N ARG A 199 -26.46 -22.60 -1.12
CA ARG A 199 -25.42 -21.69 -0.61
C ARG A 199 -24.20 -22.46 -0.14
N LEU A 200 -24.39 -23.53 0.62
CA LEU A 200 -23.30 -24.40 1.09
C LEU A 200 -22.59 -25.07 -0.11
N ARG A 201 -23.33 -25.54 -1.10
CA ARG A 201 -22.74 -26.11 -2.33
C ARG A 201 -21.89 -25.06 -3.07
N HIS A 202 -22.40 -23.82 -3.22
CA HIS A 202 -21.64 -22.75 -3.84
C HIS A 202 -20.36 -22.42 -3.10
N PHE A 203 -20.42 -22.37 -1.76
CA PHE A 203 -19.27 -22.17 -0.91
C PHE A 203 -18.24 -23.32 -1.06
N ALA A 204 -18.68 -24.56 -0.96
CA ALA A 204 -17.81 -25.73 -1.06
C ALA A 204 -17.07 -25.80 -2.41
N LEU A 205 -17.79 -25.56 -3.51
CA LEU A 205 -17.21 -25.53 -4.86
C LEU A 205 -16.25 -24.35 -5.07
N TYR A 206 -16.54 -23.21 -4.46
CA TYR A 206 -15.64 -22.05 -4.47
C TYR A 206 -14.37 -22.34 -3.66
N ALA A 207 -14.51 -22.85 -2.44
CA ALA A 207 -13.38 -23.19 -1.58
C ALA A 207 -12.50 -24.27 -2.21
N ALA A 208 -13.09 -25.31 -2.78
CA ALA A 208 -12.35 -26.34 -3.51
C ALA A 208 -11.54 -25.75 -4.67
N LEU A 209 -12.14 -24.85 -5.45
CA LEU A 209 -11.46 -24.22 -6.58
C LEU A 209 -10.32 -23.30 -6.12
N VAL A 210 -10.51 -22.49 -5.07
CA VAL A 210 -9.45 -21.68 -4.46
C VAL A 210 -8.30 -22.56 -3.97
N THR A 211 -8.62 -23.65 -3.28
CA THR A 211 -7.62 -24.63 -2.78
C THR A 211 -6.83 -25.23 -3.95
N VAL A 212 -7.50 -25.72 -4.99
CA VAL A 212 -6.83 -26.31 -6.17
C VAL A 212 -5.90 -25.28 -6.84
N LEU A 213 -6.34 -24.04 -7.00
CA LEU A 213 -5.52 -22.99 -7.61
C LEU A 213 -4.31 -22.58 -6.74
N LEU A 214 -4.40 -22.73 -5.41
CA LEU A 214 -3.30 -22.45 -4.49
C LEU A 214 -2.36 -23.66 -4.27
N LEU A 215 -2.76 -24.88 -4.66
CA LEU A 215 -1.94 -26.07 -4.49
C LEU A 215 -0.50 -25.94 -5.02
N PRO A 216 -0.23 -25.38 -6.22
CA PRO A 216 1.13 -25.22 -6.72
C PRO A 216 1.97 -24.33 -5.81
N TYR A 217 1.41 -23.25 -5.28
CA TYR A 217 2.08 -22.35 -4.36
C TYR A 217 2.39 -23.03 -3.02
N PHE A 218 1.43 -23.75 -2.43
CA PHE A 218 1.65 -24.49 -1.19
C PHE A 218 2.63 -25.64 -1.37
N ALA A 219 2.60 -26.33 -2.49
CA ALA A 219 3.58 -27.37 -2.82
C ALA A 219 4.99 -26.78 -2.90
N PHE A 220 5.15 -25.62 -3.55
CA PHE A 220 6.43 -24.91 -3.61
C PHE A 220 6.94 -24.51 -2.21
N ILE A 221 6.08 -23.96 -1.35
CA ILE A 221 6.45 -23.62 0.03
C ILE A 221 6.83 -24.89 0.81
N GLN A 222 6.02 -25.95 0.68
CA GLN A 222 6.28 -27.21 1.39
C GLN A 222 7.65 -27.79 1.03
N TRP A 223 8.03 -27.69 -0.25
CA TRP A 223 9.32 -28.18 -0.71
C TRP A 223 10.51 -27.32 -0.23
N ASN A 224 10.31 -26.02 -0.04
CA ASN A 224 11.39 -25.06 0.24
C ASN A 224 11.47 -24.59 1.71
N GLY A 225 10.84 -25.27 2.64
CA GLY A 225 10.95 -24.92 4.07
C GLY A 225 9.74 -25.32 4.92
N GLY A 226 8.69 -25.85 4.27
CA GLY A 226 7.49 -26.32 4.94
C GLY A 226 6.45 -25.23 5.16
N VAL A 227 5.18 -25.56 4.87
CA VAL A 227 4.04 -24.64 4.99
C VAL A 227 3.86 -24.18 6.44
N VAL A 228 4.01 -25.09 7.41
CA VAL A 228 3.82 -24.76 8.84
C VAL A 228 4.90 -23.78 9.33
N SER A 229 6.16 -24.00 8.96
CA SER A 229 7.27 -23.11 9.32
C SER A 229 7.08 -21.72 8.70
N TYR A 230 6.70 -21.68 7.43
CA TYR A 230 6.43 -20.44 6.71
C TYR A 230 5.36 -19.57 7.40
N PHE A 231 4.19 -20.13 7.71
CA PHE A 231 3.12 -19.37 8.37
C PHE A 231 3.41 -19.05 9.83
N ARG A 232 4.18 -19.89 10.53
CA ARG A 232 4.66 -19.57 11.88
C ARG A 232 5.58 -18.34 11.88
N GLN A 233 6.51 -18.26 10.94
CA GLN A 233 7.36 -17.08 10.79
C GLN A 233 6.56 -15.83 10.43
N ALA A 234 5.58 -15.95 9.53
CA ALA A 234 4.70 -14.83 9.16
C ALA A 234 3.86 -14.33 10.35
N SER A 235 3.35 -15.23 11.19
CA SER A 235 2.60 -14.85 12.40
C SER A 235 3.51 -14.21 13.46
N ALA A 236 4.70 -14.76 13.70
CA ALA A 236 5.68 -14.18 14.62
C ALA A 236 6.08 -12.76 14.20
N TRP A 237 6.26 -12.54 12.91
CA TRP A 237 6.53 -11.20 12.36
C TRP A 237 5.36 -10.23 12.62
N ALA A 238 4.12 -10.67 12.40
CA ALA A 238 2.94 -9.85 12.64
C ALA A 238 2.75 -9.50 14.13
N ASP A 239 3.06 -10.43 15.02
CA ASP A 239 2.96 -10.22 16.47
C ASP A 239 4.04 -9.27 16.98
N HIS A 240 5.28 -9.40 16.48
CA HIS A 240 6.35 -8.47 16.80
C HIS A 240 6.01 -7.03 16.32
N ASP A 241 5.49 -6.89 15.08
CA ASP A 241 5.08 -5.59 14.55
C ASP A 241 3.95 -4.93 15.37
N ARG A 242 3.06 -5.72 15.97
CA ARG A 242 2.03 -5.23 16.90
C ARG A 242 2.62 -4.68 18.20
N GLY A 243 3.67 -5.30 18.72
CA GLY A 243 4.31 -4.94 19.99
C GLY A 243 5.23 -3.72 19.93
N ARG A 244 5.55 -3.20 18.75
CA ARG A 244 6.55 -2.13 18.58
C ARG A 244 6.17 -0.79 19.19
N ALA A 245 4.89 -0.43 19.15
CA ALA A 245 4.44 0.83 19.70
C ALA A 245 3.04 0.67 20.29
N PRO A 246 2.74 1.35 21.41
CA PRO A 246 1.38 1.39 21.93
C PRO A 246 0.45 2.00 20.87
N VAL A 247 -0.75 1.45 20.77
CA VAL A 247 -1.79 2.02 19.91
C VAL A 247 -2.28 3.32 20.53
N VAL A 248 -1.89 4.43 19.94
CA VAL A 248 -2.39 5.75 20.33
C VAL A 248 -3.56 6.10 19.43
N TRP A 249 -4.74 6.27 20.04
CA TRP A 249 -5.94 6.70 19.32
C TRP A 249 -5.84 8.19 19.00
N PRO A 250 -6.04 8.62 17.74
CA PRO A 250 -5.93 10.04 17.40
C PRO A 250 -7.01 10.85 18.09
N GLY A 251 -6.63 11.92 18.78
CA GLY A 251 -7.55 12.83 19.45
C GLY A 251 -8.36 13.66 18.46
N LEU A 252 -9.66 13.80 18.72
CA LEU A 252 -10.57 14.57 17.84
C LEU A 252 -10.37 16.08 17.94
N PHE A 253 -9.78 16.53 19.06
CA PHE A 253 -9.63 17.94 19.41
C PHE A 253 -8.22 18.26 19.90
N GLU A 254 -7.29 17.36 19.72
CA GLU A 254 -5.88 17.57 20.05
C GLU A 254 -5.25 18.51 19.04
N ASN A 255 -4.43 19.40 19.52
CA ASN A 255 -3.68 20.32 18.70
C ASN A 255 -2.17 20.05 18.92
N PRO A 256 -1.57 19.11 18.15
CA PRO A 256 -0.18 18.70 18.37
C PRO A 256 0.85 19.82 18.17
N ASP A 257 0.53 20.85 17.37
CA ASP A 257 1.47 21.91 16.99
C ASP A 257 1.09 23.32 17.47
N GLY A 258 0.11 23.42 18.39
CA GLY A 258 -0.46 24.71 18.80
C GLY A 258 -1.47 25.25 17.77
N VAL A 259 -2.53 25.89 18.22
CA VAL A 259 -3.49 26.58 17.33
C VAL A 259 -2.68 27.57 16.51
N SER A 260 -2.71 27.48 15.18
CA SER A 260 -2.06 28.47 14.33
C SER A 260 -2.46 29.87 14.83
N GLU A 261 -1.51 30.81 14.95
CA GLU A 261 -1.76 32.17 15.49
C GLU A 261 -3.00 32.83 14.85
N GLN A 262 -3.29 32.50 13.58
CA GLN A 262 -4.49 32.94 12.86
C GLN A 262 -5.80 32.41 13.46
N ALA A 263 -5.80 31.22 14.08
CA ALA A 263 -7.01 30.66 14.69
C ALA A 263 -7.27 31.23 16.09
N GLN A 264 -6.26 31.77 16.77
CA GLN A 264 -6.42 32.40 18.09
C GLN A 264 -7.21 33.72 18.04
N HIS A 265 -7.16 34.44 16.93
CA HIS A 265 -7.81 35.74 16.75
C HIS A 265 -9.09 35.68 15.90
N GLY A 266 -9.55 34.47 15.51
CA GLY A 266 -10.74 34.28 14.67
C GLY A 266 -12.05 34.23 15.44
N SER A 267 -13.17 34.35 14.70
CA SER A 267 -14.50 34.10 15.22
C SER A 267 -14.65 32.68 15.79
N THR A 268 -15.65 32.43 16.63
CA THR A 268 -15.93 31.10 17.20
C THR A 268 -16.09 30.03 16.11
N ILE A 269 -16.72 30.39 14.99
CA ILE A 269 -16.88 29.51 13.82
C ILE A 269 -15.52 29.27 13.15
N GLY A 270 -14.69 30.31 13.00
CA GLY A 270 -13.34 30.19 12.43
C GLY A 270 -12.45 29.25 13.24
N ARG A 271 -12.52 29.35 14.58
CA ARG A 271 -11.80 28.42 15.48
C ARG A 271 -12.29 26.98 15.34
N ALA A 272 -13.61 26.76 15.29
CA ALA A 272 -14.18 25.42 15.11
C ALA A 272 -13.74 24.80 13.77
N VAL A 273 -13.73 25.58 12.69
CA VAL A 273 -13.26 25.12 11.36
C VAL A 273 -11.77 24.81 11.39
N ALA A 274 -10.96 25.62 12.08
CA ALA A 274 -9.51 25.35 12.22
C ALA A 274 -9.27 24.05 12.98
N VAL A 275 -9.93 23.81 14.10
CA VAL A 275 -9.83 22.57 14.88
C VAL A 275 -10.23 21.35 14.03
N LEU A 276 -11.34 21.44 13.28
CA LEU A 276 -11.75 20.36 12.37
C LEU A 276 -10.72 20.09 11.28
N ARG A 277 -10.14 21.16 10.72
CA ARG A 277 -9.12 21.05 9.68
C ARG A 277 -7.84 20.41 10.21
N ASP A 278 -7.36 20.84 11.35
CA ASP A 278 -6.09 20.39 11.92
C ASP A 278 -6.19 18.94 12.43
N ASN A 279 -7.38 18.51 12.88
CA ASN A 279 -7.66 17.13 13.29
C ASN A 279 -8.37 16.28 12.22
N ARG A 280 -8.33 16.68 10.94
CA ARG A 280 -9.09 16.01 9.86
C ARG A 280 -8.77 14.52 9.71
N VAL A 281 -7.52 14.12 9.99
CA VAL A 281 -7.09 12.71 9.97
C VAL A 281 -7.79 11.92 11.06
N ALA A 282 -7.89 12.48 12.28
CA ALA A 282 -8.59 11.84 13.38
C ALA A 282 -10.10 11.71 13.07
N TRP A 283 -10.72 12.76 12.53
CA TRP A 283 -12.13 12.71 12.10
C TRP A 283 -12.36 11.65 11.03
N MET A 284 -11.46 11.55 10.03
CA MET A 284 -11.56 10.55 8.98
C MET A 284 -11.40 9.13 9.55
N TYR A 285 -10.50 8.94 10.51
CA TYR A 285 -10.29 7.67 11.19
C TYR A 285 -11.58 7.14 11.84
N TYR A 286 -12.25 7.97 12.67
CA TYR A 286 -13.50 7.55 13.30
C TYR A 286 -14.65 7.45 12.31
N PHE A 287 -14.66 8.27 11.29
CA PHE A 287 -15.63 8.16 10.20
C PHE A 287 -15.54 6.81 9.50
N GLU A 288 -14.35 6.36 9.16
CA GLU A 288 -14.13 5.04 8.53
C GLU A 288 -14.62 3.90 9.42
N LEU A 289 -14.29 3.92 10.70
CA LEU A 289 -14.74 2.89 11.65
C LEU A 289 -16.27 2.83 11.83
N LEU A 290 -16.93 3.96 11.87
CA LEU A 290 -18.36 4.04 12.15
C LEU A 290 -19.24 3.84 10.91
N LEU A 291 -18.73 4.21 9.73
CA LEU A 291 -19.50 4.17 8.49
C LEU A 291 -20.06 2.79 8.13
N PRO A 292 -19.27 1.69 8.15
CA PRO A 292 -19.79 0.37 7.83
C PRO A 292 -20.81 -0.14 8.85
N LEU A 293 -20.65 0.19 10.14
CA LEU A 293 -21.65 -0.13 11.18
C LEU A 293 -22.97 0.60 10.89
N PHE A 294 -22.86 1.88 10.53
CA PHE A 294 -24.00 2.69 10.14
C PHE A 294 -24.66 2.15 8.86
N ALA A 295 -23.88 1.73 7.86
CA ALA A 295 -24.40 1.10 6.65
C ALA A 295 -25.19 -0.18 6.96
N ILE A 296 -24.68 -1.03 7.88
CA ILE A 296 -25.38 -2.23 8.34
C ILE A 296 -26.72 -1.86 9.04
N ALA A 297 -26.71 -0.83 9.89
CA ALA A 297 -27.92 -0.36 10.55
C ALA A 297 -28.97 0.12 9.53
N VAL A 298 -28.57 0.89 8.52
CA VAL A 298 -29.45 1.33 7.42
C VAL A 298 -29.98 0.14 6.62
N LEU A 299 -29.15 -0.85 6.31
CA LEU A 299 -29.55 -2.06 5.60
C LEU A 299 -30.52 -2.94 6.40
N SER A 300 -30.39 -2.98 7.74
CA SER A 300 -31.30 -3.76 8.58
C SER A 300 -32.71 -3.17 8.64
N VAL A 301 -32.82 -1.85 8.52
CA VAL A 301 -34.09 -1.12 8.50
C VAL A 301 -34.71 -1.08 7.10
N SER A 302 -33.93 -1.28 6.04
CA SER A 302 -34.38 -1.23 4.65
C SER A 302 -34.61 -2.64 4.09
N ARG A 303 -35.81 -2.95 3.60
CA ARG A 303 -36.10 -4.27 3.01
C ARG A 303 -35.34 -4.51 1.70
N ASP A 304 -35.19 -3.49 0.83
CA ASP A 304 -34.70 -3.64 -0.55
C ASP A 304 -33.47 -2.76 -0.86
N GLY A 305 -32.71 -2.30 0.17
CA GLY A 305 -31.55 -1.43 -0.03
C GLY A 305 -31.90 -0.11 -0.75
N PHE A 306 -33.18 0.33 -0.67
CA PHE A 306 -33.75 1.53 -1.34
C PHE A 306 -33.62 1.55 -2.88
N ARG A 307 -33.32 0.41 -3.51
CA ARG A 307 -33.26 0.27 -4.97
C ARG A 307 -33.94 -1.04 -5.42
N PRO A 308 -35.26 -1.01 -5.60
CA PRO A 308 -36.03 -2.19 -6.07
C PRO A 308 -35.53 -2.74 -7.40
N THR A 309 -34.89 -1.90 -8.22
CA THR A 309 -34.33 -2.29 -9.53
C THR A 309 -32.97 -2.96 -9.47
N TRP A 310 -32.31 -3.04 -8.31
CA TRP A 310 -31.00 -3.65 -8.16
C TRP A 310 -31.13 -5.00 -7.42
N PRO A 311 -31.07 -6.11 -8.16
CA PRO A 311 -31.27 -7.42 -7.55
C PRO A 311 -30.28 -7.68 -6.41
N ARG A 312 -30.76 -8.25 -5.32
CA ARG A 312 -29.95 -8.60 -4.14
C ARG A 312 -29.09 -7.45 -3.58
N ALA A 313 -29.59 -6.22 -3.69
CA ALA A 313 -28.87 -5.02 -3.22
C ALA A 313 -28.40 -5.17 -1.76
N ARG A 314 -29.24 -5.74 -0.89
CA ARG A 314 -28.92 -5.98 0.51
C ARG A 314 -27.71 -6.93 0.69
N ALA A 315 -27.65 -8.01 -0.08
CA ALA A 315 -26.51 -8.93 -0.03
C ALA A 315 -25.22 -8.27 -0.53
N LYS A 316 -25.31 -7.52 -1.62
CA LYS A 316 -24.18 -6.82 -2.24
C LYS A 316 -23.59 -5.72 -1.34
N LEU A 317 -24.45 -4.90 -0.74
CA LEU A 317 -24.03 -3.80 0.15
C LEU A 317 -23.65 -4.30 1.53
N GLY A 318 -24.35 -5.30 2.08
CA GLY A 318 -24.00 -5.93 3.33
C GLY A 318 -22.62 -6.59 3.28
N MET A 319 -22.31 -7.24 2.16
CA MET A 319 -20.97 -7.76 1.91
C MET A 319 -19.92 -6.65 1.86
N VAL A 320 -20.20 -5.51 1.18
CA VAL A 320 -19.26 -4.37 1.14
C VAL A 320 -19.06 -3.80 2.54
N ALA A 321 -20.13 -3.66 3.33
CA ALA A 321 -20.02 -3.15 4.70
C ALA A 321 -19.17 -4.07 5.61
N VAL A 322 -19.38 -5.38 5.53
CA VAL A 322 -18.56 -6.33 6.31
C VAL A 322 -17.12 -6.37 5.79
N LEU A 323 -16.90 -6.29 4.48
CA LEU A 323 -15.56 -6.19 3.92
C LEU A 323 -14.83 -4.94 4.46
N THR A 324 -15.50 -3.79 4.54
CA THR A 324 -14.94 -2.58 5.14
C THR A 324 -14.55 -2.82 6.59
N LEU A 325 -15.44 -3.41 7.42
CA LEU A 325 -15.13 -3.73 8.82
C LEU A 325 -13.92 -4.65 8.98
N VAL A 326 -13.79 -5.63 8.12
CA VAL A 326 -12.65 -6.56 8.17
C VAL A 326 -11.34 -5.84 7.80
N LEU A 327 -11.39 -4.92 6.86
CA LEU A 327 -10.26 -4.08 6.52
C LEU A 327 -9.91 -3.09 7.64
N ASP A 328 -10.93 -2.50 8.28
CA ASP A 328 -10.76 -1.60 9.42
C ASP A 328 -10.09 -2.31 10.60
N ALA A 329 -10.37 -3.60 10.82
CA ALA A 329 -9.67 -4.39 11.83
C ALA A 329 -8.15 -4.42 11.60
N GLY A 330 -7.71 -4.35 10.33
CA GLY A 330 -6.30 -4.23 9.98
C GLY A 330 -5.68 -2.88 10.39
N PHE A 331 -6.45 -1.79 10.32
CA PHE A 331 -5.94 -0.48 10.66
C PHE A 331 -6.11 -0.10 12.14
N LEU A 332 -7.04 -0.74 12.87
CA LEU A 332 -7.12 -0.64 14.34
C LEU A 332 -5.82 -1.01 15.05
N ARG A 333 -5.01 -1.88 14.44
CA ARG A 333 -3.70 -2.28 14.95
C ARG A 333 -2.73 -1.09 15.10
N SER A 334 -2.83 -0.10 14.24
CA SER A 334 -2.00 1.11 14.26
C SER A 334 -2.69 2.20 13.44
N PRO A 335 -3.27 3.23 14.07
CA PRO A 335 -4.06 4.27 13.44
C PRO A 335 -3.17 5.30 12.71
N LEU A 336 -2.44 4.84 11.70
CA LEU A 336 -1.60 5.68 10.87
C LEU A 336 -2.45 6.28 9.73
N GLU A 337 -2.27 7.58 9.46
CA GLU A 337 -2.90 8.28 8.33
C GLU A 337 -2.78 7.51 7.02
N ALA A 338 -1.61 6.96 6.76
CA ALA A 338 -1.34 6.19 5.56
C ALA A 338 -2.15 4.89 5.40
N ARG A 339 -2.82 4.42 6.46
CA ARG A 339 -3.66 3.22 6.42
C ARG A 339 -5.11 3.52 6.10
N LEU A 340 -5.58 4.76 6.26
CA LEU A 340 -6.93 5.18 5.88
C LEU A 340 -7.21 4.89 4.40
N ALA A 341 -6.22 5.07 3.56
CA ALA A 341 -6.35 4.77 2.14
C ALA A 341 -6.55 3.28 1.79
N ASP A 342 -6.20 2.37 2.71
CA ASP A 342 -6.27 0.92 2.48
C ASP A 342 -7.71 0.40 2.38
N THR A 343 -8.66 1.08 3.03
CA THR A 343 -10.10 0.75 3.07
C THR A 343 -10.91 1.52 2.05
N SER A 344 -10.30 2.47 1.36
CA SER A 344 -10.98 3.49 0.55
C SER A 344 -11.93 2.94 -0.52
N VAL A 345 -11.64 1.80 -1.17
CA VAL A 345 -12.50 1.25 -2.23
C VAL A 345 -13.89 0.85 -1.70
N PRO A 346 -14.03 -0.06 -0.73
CA PRO A 346 -15.35 -0.42 -0.21
C PRO A 346 -15.98 0.73 0.60
N LEU A 347 -15.17 1.54 1.30
CA LEU A 347 -15.62 2.69 2.07
C LEU A 347 -16.40 3.68 1.18
N VAL A 348 -15.80 4.14 0.08
CA VAL A 348 -16.44 5.16 -0.77
C VAL A 348 -17.65 4.64 -1.53
N ILE A 349 -17.73 3.32 -1.76
CA ILE A 349 -18.95 2.69 -2.29
C ILE A 349 -20.10 2.86 -1.28
N LEU A 350 -19.83 2.63 0.01
CA LEU A 350 -20.82 2.83 1.08
C LEU A 350 -21.20 4.31 1.21
N VAL A 351 -20.23 5.21 1.18
CA VAL A 351 -20.47 6.67 1.20
C VAL A 351 -21.42 7.05 0.06
N ALA A 352 -21.07 6.69 -1.18
CA ALA A 352 -21.89 7.05 -2.34
C ALA A 352 -23.31 6.46 -2.26
N TRP A 353 -23.44 5.24 -1.78
CA TRP A 353 -24.75 4.63 -1.55
C TRP A 353 -25.55 5.36 -0.48
N LEU A 354 -24.95 5.66 0.67
CA LEU A 354 -25.63 6.33 1.80
C LEU A 354 -26.08 7.75 1.44
N LEU A 355 -25.29 8.49 0.66
CA LEU A 355 -25.65 9.83 0.18
C LEU A 355 -26.97 9.84 -0.61
N VAL A 356 -27.35 8.72 -1.22
CA VAL A 356 -28.63 8.59 -1.93
C VAL A 356 -29.68 7.88 -1.09
N ALA A 357 -29.32 6.79 -0.41
CA ALA A 357 -30.25 5.96 0.34
C ALA A 357 -30.88 6.72 1.51
N VAL A 358 -30.08 7.48 2.22
CA VAL A 358 -30.55 8.22 3.41
C VAL A 358 -31.58 9.28 3.08
N PRO A 359 -31.39 10.22 2.15
CA PRO A 359 -32.43 11.14 1.73
C PRO A 359 -33.70 10.44 1.24
N CYS A 360 -33.56 9.33 0.49
CA CYS A 360 -34.70 8.55 0.03
C CYS A 360 -35.55 7.99 1.18
N MET A 361 -34.94 7.68 2.34
CA MET A 361 -35.70 7.23 3.52
C MET A 361 -36.67 8.31 4.05
N PHE A 362 -36.34 9.58 3.90
CA PHE A 362 -37.19 10.68 4.36
C PHE A 362 -38.31 11.03 3.38
N VAL A 363 -38.09 10.76 2.10
CA VAL A 363 -39.03 11.15 1.02
C VAL A 363 -40.05 10.05 0.73
N GLN A 364 -39.75 8.77 0.93
CA GLN A 364 -40.66 7.65 0.61
C GLN A 364 -41.78 7.44 1.65
N THR A 365 -42.90 7.49 1.18
CA THR A 365 -44.33 7.24 1.36
C THR A 365 -44.84 6.29 2.46
N SER A 366 -46.09 6.53 2.82
CA SER A 366 -46.99 6.11 3.88
C SER A 366 -47.00 4.64 4.35
N SER A 367 -46.84 3.64 3.50
CA SER A 367 -46.93 2.23 3.90
C SER A 367 -45.71 1.71 4.67
N TRP A 368 -44.55 2.30 4.45
CA TRP A 368 -43.31 1.97 5.14
C TRP A 368 -43.25 2.70 6.52
N ARG A 369 -43.98 3.78 6.64
CA ARG A 369 -44.02 4.62 7.84
C ARG A 369 -44.47 3.86 9.09
N ASP A 370 -45.34 2.90 8.96
CA ASP A 370 -45.97 2.25 10.10
C ASP A 370 -45.16 1.08 10.68
N ALA A 371 -44.40 0.37 9.86
CA ALA A 371 -43.59 -0.76 10.31
C ALA A 371 -42.29 -0.35 11.02
N VAL A 372 -41.81 0.89 10.86
CA VAL A 372 -40.46 1.31 11.33
C VAL A 372 -40.52 2.54 12.26
N ARG A 373 -41.71 2.92 12.72
CA ARG A 373 -41.94 4.08 13.61
C ARG A 373 -41.00 4.17 14.81
N PRO A 374 -40.72 3.10 15.59
CA PRO A 374 -39.86 3.22 16.77
C PRO A 374 -38.38 3.47 16.43
N PHE A 375 -37.89 2.98 15.30
CA PHE A 375 -36.49 3.13 14.88
C PHE A 375 -36.21 4.33 13.97
N ARG A 376 -37.23 5.03 13.52
CA ARG A 376 -37.14 6.13 12.56
C ARG A 376 -36.37 7.35 13.06
N ARG A 377 -36.64 7.78 14.27
CA ARG A 377 -36.02 9.00 14.81
C ARG A 377 -34.53 8.83 15.00
N PRO A 378 -34.01 7.79 15.70
CA PRO A 378 -32.57 7.65 15.89
C PRO A 378 -31.82 7.35 14.57
N VAL A 379 -32.36 6.51 13.70
CA VAL A 379 -31.74 6.24 12.38
C VAL A 379 -31.76 7.48 11.49
N GLY A 380 -32.86 8.25 11.51
CA GLY A 380 -32.96 9.51 10.76
C GLY A 380 -31.95 10.56 11.23
N VAL A 381 -31.79 10.73 12.54
CA VAL A 381 -30.83 11.68 13.13
C VAL A 381 -29.40 11.24 12.82
N ALA A 382 -29.08 9.96 13.03
CA ALA A 382 -27.76 9.40 12.71
C ALA A 382 -27.43 9.54 11.20
N SER A 383 -28.44 9.34 10.34
CA SER A 383 -28.31 9.50 8.89
C SER A 383 -28.00 10.93 8.49
N ALA A 384 -28.73 11.89 9.07
CA ALA A 384 -28.47 13.30 8.84
C ALA A 384 -27.06 13.69 9.32
N ALA A 385 -26.62 13.17 10.47
CA ALA A 385 -25.27 13.39 10.99
C ALA A 385 -24.18 12.83 10.05
N VAL A 386 -24.36 11.63 9.48
CA VAL A 386 -23.42 11.08 8.51
C VAL A 386 -23.35 11.91 7.23
N VAL A 387 -24.50 12.32 6.69
CA VAL A 387 -24.53 13.20 5.50
C VAL A 387 -23.87 14.54 5.80
N ALA A 388 -24.13 15.11 6.98
CA ALA A 388 -23.46 16.34 7.41
C ALA A 388 -21.96 16.15 7.58
N ALA A 389 -21.51 15.05 8.20
CA ALA A 389 -20.08 14.73 8.35
C ALA A 389 -19.39 14.58 6.98
N VAL A 390 -20.00 13.87 6.03
CA VAL A 390 -19.46 13.77 4.65
C VAL A 390 -19.41 15.13 3.98
N ALA A 391 -20.43 15.95 4.12
CA ALA A 391 -20.46 17.29 3.54
C ALA A 391 -19.36 18.19 4.14
N VAL A 392 -19.15 18.13 5.46
CA VAL A 392 -18.07 18.85 6.14
C VAL A 392 -16.69 18.37 5.67
N LEU A 393 -16.46 17.05 5.65
CA LEU A 393 -15.20 16.47 5.18
C LEU A 393 -14.90 16.87 3.73
N LEU A 394 -15.88 16.77 2.84
CA LEU A 394 -15.74 17.20 1.45
C LEU A 394 -15.48 18.70 1.34
N THR A 395 -16.13 19.52 2.15
CA THR A 395 -15.91 20.97 2.15
C THR A 395 -14.49 21.30 2.61
N VAL A 396 -14.01 20.68 3.68
CA VAL A 396 -12.62 20.85 4.17
C VAL A 396 -11.62 20.38 3.13
N PHE A 397 -11.83 19.21 2.54
CA PHE A 397 -10.97 18.68 1.47
C PHE A 397 -10.91 19.60 0.26
N ILE A 398 -12.07 20.04 -0.27
CA ILE A 398 -12.13 20.89 -1.46
C ILE A 398 -11.52 22.26 -1.19
N SER A 399 -11.77 22.84 -0.02
CA SER A 399 -11.29 24.19 0.30
C SER A 399 -9.81 24.27 0.65
N HIS A 400 -9.22 23.19 1.18
CA HIS A 400 -7.88 23.23 1.76
C HIS A 400 -6.90 22.26 1.08
N ASP A 401 -7.25 20.98 0.96
CA ASP A 401 -6.29 19.96 0.50
C ASP A 401 -6.26 19.82 -1.02
N LEU A 402 -7.40 19.90 -1.68
CA LEU A 402 -7.46 19.76 -3.14
C LEU A 402 -6.66 20.86 -3.87
N PRO A 403 -6.76 22.16 -3.52
CA PRO A 403 -5.92 23.18 -4.14
C PRO A 403 -4.43 22.90 -3.99
N ARG A 404 -3.99 22.44 -2.80
CA ARG A 404 -2.58 22.08 -2.56
C ARG A 404 -2.12 20.90 -3.42
N LEU A 405 -2.95 19.86 -3.53
CA LEU A 405 -2.63 18.69 -4.37
C LEU A 405 -2.53 19.09 -5.84
N LEU A 406 -3.44 19.94 -6.32
CA LEU A 406 -3.44 20.44 -7.70
C LEU A 406 -2.24 21.34 -7.99
N ASP A 407 -1.88 22.19 -7.02
CA ASP A 407 -0.71 23.08 -7.14
C ASP A 407 0.58 22.26 -7.20
N LYS A 408 0.78 21.32 -6.27
CA LYS A 408 1.93 20.41 -6.27
C LYS A 408 2.06 19.62 -7.56
N ALA A 409 0.95 19.22 -8.17
CA ALA A 409 0.92 18.53 -9.45
C ALA A 409 1.01 19.47 -10.67
N ALA A 410 1.16 20.79 -10.43
CA ALA A 410 1.16 21.85 -11.46
C ALA A 410 -0.11 21.85 -12.34
N MET A 411 -1.26 21.49 -11.75
CA MET A 411 -2.54 21.39 -12.48
C MET A 411 -3.38 22.67 -12.40
N LEU A 412 -3.04 23.64 -11.51
CA LEU A 412 -3.80 24.89 -11.34
C LEU A 412 -3.45 25.96 -12.35
N ASP A 413 -2.20 25.99 -12.82
CA ASP A 413 -1.71 27.10 -13.66
C ASP A 413 -2.23 27.06 -15.10
N ARG A 414 -1.84 26.03 -15.84
CA ARG A 414 -2.26 25.77 -17.23
C ARG A 414 -2.15 24.27 -17.50
N TRP A 415 -3.05 23.72 -18.28
CA TRP A 415 -2.99 22.32 -18.69
C TRP A 415 -1.64 21.89 -19.31
N GLY A 416 -0.99 22.80 -20.04
CA GLY A 416 0.34 22.58 -20.60
C GLY A 416 1.42 22.32 -19.56
N LYS A 417 1.36 22.99 -18.41
CA LYS A 417 2.33 22.80 -17.32
C LYS A 417 2.28 21.43 -16.67
N SER A 418 1.09 20.79 -16.62
CA SER A 418 0.99 19.42 -16.11
C SER A 418 1.74 18.42 -16.97
N PHE A 419 1.68 18.57 -18.30
CA PHE A 419 2.42 17.71 -19.22
C PHE A 419 3.91 18.03 -19.23
N GLU A 420 4.28 19.31 -19.15
CA GLU A 420 5.67 19.74 -18.97
C GLU A 420 6.25 19.15 -17.67
N ARG A 421 5.51 19.20 -16.56
CA ARG A 421 5.92 18.59 -15.30
C ARG A 421 6.10 17.08 -15.42
N ALA A 422 5.19 16.39 -16.08
CA ALA A 422 5.30 14.95 -16.32
C ALA A 422 6.54 14.64 -17.18
N SER A 423 6.86 15.47 -18.19
CA SER A 423 8.08 15.33 -18.99
C SER A 423 9.34 15.52 -18.13
N ILE A 424 9.39 16.56 -17.31
CA ILE A 424 10.52 16.82 -16.40
C ILE A 424 10.71 15.65 -15.41
N ILE A 425 9.62 15.11 -14.84
CA ILE A 425 9.71 13.96 -13.94
C ILE A 425 10.19 12.73 -14.69
N THR A 426 9.67 12.49 -15.90
CA THR A 426 10.09 11.38 -16.75
C THR A 426 11.57 11.46 -17.09
N GLU A 427 12.07 12.63 -17.47
CA GLU A 427 13.47 12.85 -17.76
C GLU A 427 14.36 12.63 -16.53
N ARG A 428 13.97 13.20 -15.39
CA ARG A 428 14.68 12.99 -14.13
C ARG A 428 14.75 11.52 -13.70
N LEU A 429 13.69 10.75 -13.93
CA LEU A 429 13.65 9.34 -13.57
C LEU A 429 14.32 8.43 -14.61
N ARG A 430 14.49 8.92 -15.86
CA ARG A 430 15.27 8.25 -16.91
C ARG A 430 16.75 8.49 -16.76
N GLU A 431 17.14 9.69 -16.36
CA GLU A 431 18.53 9.93 -16.01
C GLU A 431 18.92 8.85 -15.02
N ASP A 432 19.77 7.96 -15.51
CA ASP A 432 20.34 6.92 -14.69
C ASP A 432 20.71 7.57 -13.37
N TRP A 433 20.50 6.90 -12.25
CA TRP A 433 20.84 7.39 -10.91
C TRP A 433 22.29 7.93 -10.85
N SER A 434 22.69 8.62 -11.89
CA SER A 434 23.92 9.38 -11.98
C SER A 434 23.75 10.53 -11.01
N LEU A 435 24.08 10.28 -10.01
CA LEU A 435 24.49 10.61 -8.67
C LEU A 435 24.57 12.08 -8.32
N SER A 436 24.90 12.94 -9.26
CA SER A 436 25.04 14.37 -9.02
C SER A 436 23.69 15.08 -8.91
N SER A 437 22.70 14.69 -9.70
CA SER A 437 21.40 15.36 -9.70
C SER A 437 20.52 14.93 -8.52
N TRP A 438 20.66 13.70 -8.04
CA TRP A 438 19.90 13.17 -6.92
C TRP A 438 20.53 13.54 -5.58
N ALA A 439 21.86 13.45 -5.46
CA ALA A 439 22.57 13.83 -4.23
C ALA A 439 22.34 15.29 -3.84
N ALA A 440 22.25 16.18 -4.83
CA ALA A 440 22.01 17.61 -4.58
C ALA A 440 20.57 17.96 -4.19
N ARG A 441 19.60 17.03 -4.37
CA ARG A 441 18.17 17.29 -4.19
C ARG A 441 17.48 16.27 -3.26
N ALA A 442 18.24 15.34 -2.71
CA ALA A 442 17.68 14.30 -1.86
C ALA A 442 17.50 14.81 -0.43
N ASP A 443 16.37 14.45 0.18
CA ASP A 443 16.15 14.68 1.62
C ASP A 443 17.12 13.84 2.47
N ARG A 444 17.79 12.86 1.89
CA ARG A 444 18.73 11.94 2.52
C ARG A 444 20.00 11.76 1.67
N PRO A 445 20.85 12.80 1.54
CA PRO A 445 22.08 12.75 0.75
C PRO A 445 23.07 11.69 1.25
N ASP A 446 23.05 11.40 2.52
CA ASP A 446 23.80 10.38 3.22
C ASP A 446 23.51 8.95 2.69
N LEU A 447 22.23 8.56 2.52
CA LEU A 447 21.87 7.28 1.95
C LEU A 447 22.33 7.13 0.49
N ILE A 448 22.29 8.22 -0.25
CA ILE A 448 22.80 8.24 -1.63
C ILE A 448 24.31 8.03 -1.62
N THR A 449 25.04 8.76 -0.80
CA THR A 449 26.49 8.62 -0.67
C THR A 449 26.89 7.18 -0.34
N LEU A 450 26.21 6.55 0.62
CA LEU A 450 26.42 5.14 0.98
C LEU A 450 26.11 4.20 -0.20
N SER A 451 25.01 4.45 -0.89
CA SER A 451 24.61 3.63 -2.07
C SER A 451 25.62 3.71 -3.20
N LEU A 452 26.24 4.89 -3.40
CA LEU A 452 27.30 5.13 -4.35
C LEU A 452 28.57 4.38 -4.02
N TYR A 453 28.95 4.42 -2.76
CA TYR A 453 30.04 3.64 -2.26
C TYR A 453 29.83 2.14 -2.56
N VAL A 454 28.68 1.62 -2.19
CA VAL A 454 28.33 0.21 -2.45
C VAL A 454 28.41 -0.10 -3.94
N ASN A 455 27.83 0.74 -4.80
CA ASN A 455 27.88 0.55 -6.26
C ASN A 455 29.31 0.55 -6.80
N ALA A 456 30.11 1.55 -6.39
CA ALA A 456 31.46 1.75 -6.88
C ALA A 456 32.49 0.71 -6.36
N CYS A 457 32.22 0.12 -5.20
CA CYS A 457 33.16 -0.73 -4.47
C CYS A 457 32.75 -2.21 -4.40
N THR A 458 31.76 -2.62 -5.20
CA THR A 458 31.34 -4.02 -5.40
C THR A 458 31.11 -4.32 -6.87
N SER A 459 31.20 -5.59 -7.24
CA SER A 459 30.82 -6.05 -8.59
C SER A 459 29.31 -6.23 -8.73
N PRO A 460 28.76 -6.17 -9.96
CA PRO A 460 27.32 -6.40 -10.19
C PRO A 460 26.81 -7.77 -9.70
N SER A 461 27.67 -8.78 -9.64
CA SER A 461 27.38 -10.12 -9.14
C SER A 461 27.49 -10.26 -7.62
N ASP A 462 28.10 -9.28 -6.95
CA ASP A 462 28.24 -9.29 -5.50
C ASP A 462 26.90 -8.99 -4.81
N ARG A 463 26.77 -9.50 -3.59
CA ARG A 463 25.64 -9.28 -2.71
C ARG A 463 26.08 -8.49 -1.48
N VAL A 464 25.17 -7.75 -0.89
CA VAL A 464 25.45 -6.93 0.29
C VAL A 464 24.47 -7.27 1.39
N LEU A 465 24.97 -7.51 2.59
CA LEU A 465 24.13 -7.63 3.78
C LEU A 465 23.98 -6.25 4.40
N VAL A 466 22.74 -5.82 4.62
CA VAL A 466 22.40 -4.56 5.27
C VAL A 466 21.55 -4.87 6.49
N GLN A 467 22.00 -4.47 7.68
CA GLN A 467 21.25 -4.67 8.91
C GLN A 467 20.07 -3.70 9.03
N ALA A 468 20.31 -2.42 8.79
CA ALA A 468 19.31 -1.37 8.99
C ALA A 468 18.21 -1.41 7.90
N TYR A 469 17.05 -0.82 8.23
CA TYR A 469 15.95 -0.70 7.25
C TYR A 469 16.25 0.38 6.22
N MET A 470 17.18 0.06 5.33
CA MET A 470 17.67 0.93 4.26
C MET A 470 17.67 0.22 2.90
N PRO A 471 16.52 -0.33 2.44
CA PRO A 471 16.46 -1.04 1.16
C PRO A 471 16.84 -0.14 -0.04
N GLN A 472 16.76 1.19 0.11
CA GLN A 472 17.22 2.16 -0.88
C GLN A 472 18.69 1.97 -1.23
N VAL A 473 19.54 1.64 -0.26
CA VAL A 473 20.97 1.40 -0.51
C VAL A 473 21.16 0.31 -1.54
N LEU A 474 20.43 -0.80 -1.43
CA LEU A 474 20.48 -1.91 -2.36
C LEU A 474 19.91 -1.53 -3.74
N ALA A 475 18.79 -0.78 -3.75
CA ALA A 475 18.14 -0.34 -4.98
C ALA A 475 19.03 0.63 -5.77
N ILE A 476 19.55 1.66 -5.12
CA ILE A 476 20.38 2.68 -5.76
C ILE A 476 21.74 2.07 -6.17
N ALA A 477 22.32 1.23 -5.31
CA ALA A 477 23.55 0.51 -5.64
C ALA A 477 23.35 -0.57 -6.72
N ARG A 478 22.12 -0.96 -7.04
CA ARG A 478 21.79 -2.04 -7.98
C ARG A 478 22.47 -3.35 -7.58
N ARG A 479 22.44 -3.68 -6.29
CA ARG A 479 23.01 -4.91 -5.74
C ARG A 479 21.93 -5.81 -5.16
N ALA A 480 22.15 -7.10 -5.30
CA ALA A 480 21.34 -8.10 -4.62
C ALA A 480 21.65 -8.07 -3.11
N PHE A 481 20.64 -8.34 -2.30
CA PHE A 481 20.87 -8.54 -0.87
C PHE A 481 21.42 -9.94 -0.57
N ALA A 482 22.19 -10.02 0.51
CA ALA A 482 22.82 -11.25 0.97
C ALA A 482 21.99 -11.93 2.09
N GLY A 483 22.27 -13.21 2.33
CA GLY A 483 21.67 -13.98 3.43
C GLY A 483 20.18 -14.23 3.29
N GLY A 484 19.55 -13.75 2.21
CA GLY A 484 18.11 -13.84 1.98
C GLY A 484 17.28 -12.74 2.64
N HIS A 485 17.91 -11.66 3.11
CA HIS A 485 17.26 -10.56 3.79
C HIS A 485 17.57 -9.22 3.13
N ALA A 486 16.53 -8.46 2.78
CA ALA A 486 16.70 -7.06 2.36
C ALA A 486 17.06 -6.13 3.53
N ASP A 487 16.75 -6.57 4.74
CA ASP A 487 17.12 -6.00 6.03
C ASP A 487 17.14 -7.12 7.08
N LEU A 488 18.12 -7.14 7.95
CA LEU A 488 18.26 -8.12 9.01
C LEU A 488 18.28 -7.39 10.38
N ARG A 489 17.10 -7.14 10.92
CA ARG A 489 16.93 -6.36 12.15
C ARG A 489 16.60 -7.24 13.35
N PRO A 490 17.05 -6.85 14.56
CA PRO A 490 16.59 -7.45 15.81
C PRO A 490 15.07 -7.49 15.91
N GLY A 491 14.57 -8.56 16.54
CA GLY A 491 13.14 -8.85 16.65
C GLY A 491 12.56 -9.73 15.53
N PHE A 492 13.34 -10.02 14.48
CA PHE A 492 12.91 -10.84 13.35
C PHE A 492 13.98 -11.88 13.01
N PHE A 493 13.56 -13.11 12.73
CA PHE A 493 14.44 -14.20 12.27
C PHE A 493 15.58 -14.56 13.26
N GLU A 494 15.39 -14.35 14.56
CA GLU A 494 16.37 -14.58 15.61
C GLU A 494 16.49 -16.05 16.03
N THR A 495 15.56 -16.91 15.63
CA THR A 495 15.62 -18.34 15.97
C THR A 495 16.88 -18.97 15.38
N GLU A 496 17.42 -19.98 16.07
CA GLU A 496 18.62 -20.70 15.62
C GLU A 496 18.46 -21.24 14.20
N GLU A 497 17.29 -21.79 13.87
CA GLU A 497 16.98 -22.31 12.52
C GLU A 497 17.06 -21.20 11.46
N ALA A 498 16.47 -20.04 11.73
CA ALA A 498 16.51 -18.89 10.82
C ALA A 498 17.92 -18.35 10.63
N GLN A 499 18.71 -18.27 11.70
CA GLN A 499 20.11 -17.85 11.62
C GLN A 499 20.98 -18.85 10.85
N ARG A 500 20.82 -20.16 11.07
CA ARG A 500 21.52 -21.20 10.30
C ARG A 500 21.16 -21.14 8.82
N LEU A 501 19.90 -20.88 8.47
CA LEU A 501 19.47 -20.68 7.09
C LEU A 501 20.12 -19.43 6.47
N THR A 502 20.13 -18.32 7.21
CA THR A 502 20.82 -17.09 6.78
C THR A 502 22.30 -17.35 6.55
N LEU A 503 22.98 -18.02 7.49
CA LEU A 503 24.39 -18.39 7.39
C LEU A 503 24.65 -19.28 6.17
N SER A 504 23.83 -20.31 5.94
CA SER A 504 23.99 -21.21 4.79
C SER A 504 23.87 -20.47 3.45
N ARG A 505 23.07 -19.40 3.40
CA ARG A 505 22.95 -18.53 2.22
C ARG A 505 24.19 -17.64 2.08
N LEU A 506 24.65 -17.00 3.15
CA LEU A 506 25.87 -16.16 3.14
C LEU A 506 27.10 -16.93 2.66
N GLN A 507 27.28 -18.17 3.11
CA GLN A 507 28.40 -19.03 2.74
C GLN A 507 28.45 -19.39 1.24
N ARG A 508 27.29 -19.43 0.57
CA ARG A 508 27.17 -19.74 -0.86
C ARG A 508 27.21 -18.52 -1.77
N GLN A 509 27.20 -17.32 -1.19
CA GLN A 509 27.10 -16.06 -1.93
C GLN A 509 28.43 -15.31 -1.91
N SER A 510 28.69 -14.51 -2.95
CA SER A 510 29.79 -13.54 -2.95
C SER A 510 29.35 -12.30 -2.17
N VAL A 511 29.78 -12.21 -0.91
CA VAL A 511 29.43 -11.09 -0.02
C VAL A 511 30.73 -10.40 0.38
N PRO A 512 31.23 -9.41 -0.39
CA PRO A 512 32.48 -8.73 -0.09
C PRO A 512 32.40 -7.82 1.12
N MET A 513 31.20 -7.26 1.40
CA MET A 513 30.98 -6.31 2.49
C MET A 513 29.65 -6.53 3.17
N ILE A 514 29.62 -6.13 4.44
CA ILE A 514 28.44 -6.12 5.32
C ILE A 514 28.33 -4.72 5.93
N LEU A 515 27.14 -4.16 5.93
CA LEU A 515 26.82 -2.86 6.50
C LEU A 515 25.98 -3.09 7.76
N LEU A 516 26.56 -2.85 8.92
CA LEU A 516 25.88 -2.92 10.20
C LEU A 516 25.74 -1.50 10.78
N ASP A 517 24.70 -1.31 11.57
CA ASP A 517 24.54 -0.08 12.35
C ASP A 517 25.64 0.01 13.42
N THR A 518 25.89 1.20 13.95
CA THR A 518 26.95 1.41 14.95
C THR A 518 26.46 1.22 16.38
N ASP A 519 27.40 1.09 17.31
CA ASP A 519 27.24 1.19 18.76
C ASP A 519 26.22 0.23 19.41
N GLU A 520 25.17 0.77 20.03
CA GLU A 520 24.16 -0.02 20.73
C GLU A 520 23.41 -0.97 19.80
N SER A 521 23.13 -0.53 18.59
CA SER A 521 22.47 -1.33 17.57
C SER A 521 23.33 -2.53 17.14
N LEU A 522 24.63 -2.36 17.02
CA LEU A 522 25.56 -3.45 16.73
C LEU A 522 25.62 -4.45 17.89
N ARG A 523 25.66 -3.98 19.13
CA ARG A 523 25.61 -4.87 20.32
C ARG A 523 24.30 -5.65 20.38
N ASN A 524 23.18 -5.00 20.07
CA ASN A 524 21.88 -5.67 20.02
C ASN A 524 21.81 -6.67 18.86
N PHE A 525 22.42 -6.36 17.71
CA PHE A 525 22.55 -7.31 16.61
C PHE A 525 23.29 -8.58 17.03
N GLY A 526 24.44 -8.47 17.70
CA GLY A 526 25.20 -9.62 18.19
C GLY A 526 24.43 -10.47 19.22
N LYS A 527 23.58 -9.85 20.07
CA LYS A 527 22.69 -10.58 20.99
C LYS A 527 21.56 -11.30 20.26
N SER A 528 20.94 -10.66 19.27
CA SER A 528 19.83 -11.20 18.50
C SER A 528 20.28 -12.25 17.49
N PHE A 529 21.46 -12.11 16.90
CA PHE A 529 21.97 -12.98 15.85
C PHE A 529 23.37 -13.53 16.19
N PRO A 530 23.54 -14.27 17.31
CA PRO A 530 24.87 -14.73 17.75
C PRO A 530 25.56 -15.61 16.70
N ILE A 531 24.83 -16.48 16.00
CA ILE A 531 25.42 -17.38 14.97
C ILE A 531 25.91 -16.60 13.76
N VAL A 532 25.14 -15.59 13.33
CA VAL A 532 25.54 -14.74 12.19
C VAL A 532 26.70 -13.84 12.59
N MET A 533 26.68 -13.29 13.81
CA MET A 533 27.76 -12.42 14.30
C MET A 533 29.07 -13.18 14.47
N GLU A 534 29.05 -14.40 15.01
CA GLU A 534 30.22 -15.27 15.09
C GLU A 534 30.86 -15.51 13.70
N TYR A 535 30.04 -15.77 12.68
CA TYR A 535 30.52 -15.90 11.31
C TYR A 535 31.15 -14.60 10.78
N ILE A 536 30.53 -13.45 11.10
CA ILE A 536 31.08 -12.14 10.73
C ILE A 536 32.44 -11.92 11.40
N ASP A 537 32.55 -12.17 12.69
CA ASP A 537 33.78 -11.99 13.46
C ASP A 537 34.91 -12.90 12.95
N GLN A 538 34.60 -14.11 12.50
CA GLN A 538 35.59 -15.06 11.95
C GLN A 538 36.08 -14.67 10.55
N HIS A 539 35.18 -14.21 9.67
CA HIS A 539 35.46 -14.06 8.25
C HIS A 539 35.59 -12.61 7.78
N TYR A 540 35.16 -11.66 8.58
CA TYR A 540 35.17 -10.23 8.26
C TYR A 540 36.00 -9.43 9.28
N ARG A 541 36.42 -8.25 8.87
CA ARG A 541 37.05 -7.26 9.75
C ARG A 541 36.31 -5.94 9.64
N LEU A 542 36.21 -5.19 10.72
CA LEU A 542 35.76 -3.81 10.70
C LEU A 542 36.78 -2.98 9.92
N ALA A 543 36.36 -2.36 8.83
CA ALA A 543 37.21 -1.59 7.94
C ALA A 543 37.03 -0.08 8.12
N ALA A 544 35.81 0.37 8.41
CA ALA A 544 35.50 1.78 8.61
C ALA A 544 34.19 1.94 9.37
N THR A 545 34.02 3.10 9.99
CA THR A 545 32.78 3.54 10.64
C THR A 545 32.52 4.99 10.25
N HIS A 546 31.28 5.35 9.98
CA HIS A 546 30.89 6.72 9.66
C HIS A 546 29.54 7.07 10.26
N MET A 547 29.45 8.27 10.84
CA MET A 547 28.20 8.86 11.33
C MET A 547 27.66 9.83 10.27
N PHE A 548 26.46 9.57 9.78
CA PHE A 548 25.78 10.38 8.80
C PHE A 548 24.88 11.40 9.48
N ASP A 549 25.14 12.69 9.28
CA ASP A 549 24.35 13.82 9.81
C ASP A 549 24.01 13.72 11.30
N GLY A 550 24.83 13.00 12.09
CA GLY A 550 24.59 12.76 13.51
C GLY A 550 23.34 11.91 13.84
N ARG A 551 22.68 11.34 12.82
CA ARG A 551 21.41 10.62 12.98
C ARG A 551 21.56 9.11 13.01
N PHE A 552 22.43 8.57 12.19
CA PHE A 552 22.72 7.13 12.16
C PHE A 552 24.17 6.88 11.78
N GLY A 553 24.70 5.80 12.28
CA GLY A 553 26.06 5.38 11.98
C GLY A 553 26.11 4.04 11.29
N ILE A 554 27.06 3.85 10.38
CA ILE A 554 27.28 2.60 9.68
C ILE A 554 28.71 2.12 9.91
N SER A 555 28.81 0.86 10.32
CA SER A 555 30.04 0.09 10.41
C SER A 555 30.16 -0.79 9.18
N LEU A 556 31.25 -0.60 8.42
CA LEU A 556 31.59 -1.39 7.26
C LEU A 556 32.46 -2.57 7.67
N PHE A 557 31.95 -3.78 7.49
CA PHE A 557 32.72 -5.02 7.62
C PHE A 557 33.07 -5.55 6.25
N VAL A 558 34.32 -5.95 6.06
CA VAL A 558 34.84 -6.47 4.80
C VAL A 558 35.51 -7.82 5.01
N ARG A 559 35.48 -8.68 4.00
CA ARG A 559 36.11 -10.00 4.08
C ARG A 559 37.60 -9.90 4.39
N ARG A 560 38.07 -10.75 5.31
CA ARG A 560 39.50 -10.79 5.71
C ARG A 560 40.45 -11.21 4.61
N ASP A 561 39.97 -11.99 3.64
CA ASP A 561 40.70 -12.49 2.50
C ASP A 561 40.76 -11.54 1.30
N ARG A 562 40.22 -10.33 1.45
CA ARG A 562 40.26 -9.29 0.41
C ARG A 562 41.02 -8.06 0.89
N GLU A 563 41.97 -7.63 0.05
CA GLU A 563 42.68 -6.35 0.23
C GLU A 563 41.99 -5.24 -0.58
N PRO A 564 42.00 -3.99 -0.08
CA PRO A 564 41.44 -2.87 -0.81
C PRO A 564 42.30 -2.55 -2.03
N ASP A 565 41.64 -2.28 -3.15
CA ASP A 565 42.31 -1.87 -4.39
C ASP A 565 42.46 -0.36 -4.50
N ARG A 566 41.63 0.38 -3.79
CA ARG A 566 41.64 1.87 -3.74
C ARG A 566 40.88 2.39 -2.53
N THR A 567 40.99 3.69 -2.29
CA THR A 567 40.16 4.44 -1.34
C THR A 567 39.08 5.22 -2.08
N TRP A 568 37.83 5.11 -1.66
CA TRP A 568 36.73 5.86 -2.21
C TRP A 568 36.61 7.22 -1.52
N GLN A 569 36.99 8.28 -2.22
CA GLN A 569 37.23 9.63 -1.68
C GLN A 569 36.06 10.28 -0.92
N PRO A 570 34.78 10.17 -1.38
CA PRO A 570 33.71 10.83 -0.63
C PRO A 570 33.59 10.43 0.84
N LEU A 571 33.91 9.16 1.18
CA LEU A 571 33.90 8.68 2.56
C LEU A 571 35.30 8.38 3.14
N GLY A 572 36.33 8.37 2.32
CA GLY A 572 37.66 7.90 2.73
C GLY A 572 37.68 6.38 3.02
N TRP A 573 36.72 5.62 2.53
CA TRP A 573 36.56 4.21 2.81
C TRP A 573 37.30 3.31 1.82
N PRO A 574 37.81 2.14 2.27
CA PRO A 574 38.48 1.18 1.39
C PRO A 574 37.48 0.57 0.40
N CYS A 575 37.89 0.38 -0.84
CA CYS A 575 37.11 -0.14 -1.94
C CYS A 575 37.69 -1.49 -2.39
N TYR A 576 36.83 -2.49 -2.70
CA TYR A 576 37.21 -3.89 -2.90
C TYR A 576 36.67 -4.46 -4.22
N GLY A 577 36.49 -3.68 -5.22
CA GLY A 577 35.92 -4.14 -6.47
C GLY A 577 36.47 -3.41 -7.69
N SER A 578 36.72 -4.13 -8.76
CA SER A 578 36.93 -3.56 -10.08
C SER A 578 35.60 -3.04 -10.67
N GLY A 579 34.92 -2.20 -9.94
CA GLY A 579 33.72 -1.53 -10.43
C GLY A 579 34.06 -0.64 -11.61
N ALA A 580 33.27 -0.75 -12.70
CA ALA A 580 33.36 0.18 -13.81
C ALA A 580 33.37 1.62 -13.26
N GLN A 581 34.36 2.40 -13.60
CA GLN A 581 34.52 3.78 -13.19
C GLN A 581 33.29 4.59 -13.64
N VAL A 582 32.30 4.77 -12.79
CA VAL A 582 31.40 5.92 -12.91
C VAL A 582 32.24 7.11 -12.45
N ARG A 583 32.91 7.77 -13.39
CA ARG A 583 33.53 9.07 -13.09
C ARG A 583 32.42 10.01 -12.66
N PRO A 584 32.45 10.56 -11.44
CA PRO A 584 31.57 11.66 -11.11
C PRO A 584 31.97 12.83 -12.03
N ASN A 585 31.08 13.18 -12.95
CA ASN A 585 31.20 14.40 -13.72
C ASN A 585 30.88 15.57 -12.76
N VAL A 586 31.83 15.89 -11.87
CA VAL A 586 31.78 17.07 -11.00
C VAL A 586 32.40 18.23 -11.77
N GLU A 587 31.79 18.61 -12.87
CA GLU A 587 31.92 19.98 -13.36
C GLU A 587 30.73 20.78 -12.80
N ALA A 588 30.96 21.32 -11.61
CA ALA A 588 30.15 22.39 -11.07
C ALA A 588 30.15 23.54 -12.10
N ARG A 589 29.03 23.76 -12.77
CA ARG A 589 28.71 25.10 -13.22
C ARG A 589 28.59 26.01 -11.99
N ARG A 590 29.73 26.57 -11.56
CA ARG A 590 29.77 27.90 -11.03
C ARG A 590 29.57 28.79 -12.25
N ASP A 591 28.39 29.41 -12.36
CA ASP A 591 28.16 30.74 -12.90
C ASP A 591 26.66 30.88 -13.22
N GLY A 592 26.05 31.96 -12.63
CA GLY A 592 24.75 32.52 -12.97
C GLY A 592 23.63 32.20 -12.01
#